data_9b70332888219db9e66aaec00ad6e119
#
_entry.id   9b70332888219db9e66aaec00ad6e119
#
_cell.length_a   1.000
_cell.length_b   1.000
_cell.length_c   1.000
_cell.angle_alpha   90.00
_cell.angle_beta   90.00
_cell.angle_gamma   90.00
#
_symmetry.space_group_name_H-M   'P 1'
#
loop_
_entity.id
_entity.type
_entity.pdbx_description
1 polymer ?
#
loop_
_entity_poly.entity_id
_entity_poly.type
_entity_poly.pdbx_seq_one_letter_code
_entity_poly.pdbx_strand_id
1 'polypeptide(L)'
;MNEKTTKQIEEMMNQTIGVEVEMNNITRTKAAQLAAEFFGTRRHENTAGRNGYDTYSAWDGEGREWKFQKDVSIHGPDSEKCELLTPIPTYADMETLQELIRRLRKAGAKSDATRGCGVHIHIGAKGHTPQTLRNLANIMASHESLLASALNLDRSRMNRYCRTVSKDFLVELNRKKPKTMAALADTWYGSQNVDYGRSAHYNESRYHMLNLHATFTKGTIEFRLFQFDAPSGGKQNGLHAGQLKSYIQLCLALSQLAKQVKTASANPQQTENPKYAMRTWLLRLGFIGDEFKTARELYTKRLEGDTAFRNGRP
;
A
#
# COMPACT_ATOMS: atom_id res chain seq x y z
N MET A 1 -17.09 -13.08 17.67
CA MET A 1 -16.45 -13.38 16.37
C MET A 1 -16.34 -14.89 16.27
N ASN A 2 -16.54 -15.50 15.11
CA ASN A 2 -16.40 -16.97 15.00
C ASN A 2 -14.91 -17.33 14.85
N GLU A 3 -14.56 -18.59 15.18
CA GLU A 3 -13.18 -19.12 15.17
C GLU A 3 -12.47 -18.93 13.81
N LYS A 4 -13.19 -19.12 12.71
CA LYS A 4 -12.66 -18.93 11.35
C LYS A 4 -12.22 -17.49 11.10
N THR A 5 -13.00 -16.51 11.55
CA THR A 5 -12.66 -15.10 11.38
C THR A 5 -11.49 -14.71 12.29
N THR A 6 -11.44 -15.23 13.52
CA THR A 6 -10.32 -15.00 14.43
C THR A 6 -9.01 -15.49 13.81
N LYS A 7 -8.98 -16.73 13.31
CA LYS A 7 -7.83 -17.31 12.63
C LYS A 7 -7.43 -16.51 11.38
N GLN A 8 -8.40 -16.05 10.59
CA GLN A 8 -8.13 -15.20 9.42
C GLN A 8 -7.40 -13.90 9.81
N ILE A 9 -7.81 -13.25 10.90
CA ILE A 9 -7.21 -12.01 11.39
C ILE A 9 -5.80 -12.29 11.94
N GLU A 10 -5.60 -13.37 12.69
CA GLU A 10 -4.29 -13.76 13.20
C GLU A 10 -3.30 -14.05 12.04
N GLU A 11 -3.71 -14.84 11.06
CA GLU A 11 -2.88 -15.12 9.89
C GLU A 11 -2.59 -13.86 9.06
N MET A 12 -3.54 -12.92 8.98
CA MET A 12 -3.36 -11.62 8.34
C MET A 12 -2.27 -10.81 9.06
N MET A 13 -2.31 -10.75 10.40
CA MET A 13 -1.38 -9.96 11.22
C MET A 13 0.02 -10.57 11.29
N ASN A 14 0.18 -11.85 11.02
CA ASN A 14 1.47 -12.55 11.04
C ASN A 14 2.32 -12.34 9.76
N GLN A 15 1.84 -11.58 8.79
CA GLN A 15 2.58 -11.30 7.57
C GLN A 15 3.62 -10.19 7.79
N THR A 16 4.73 -10.26 7.05
CA THR A 16 5.74 -9.19 7.05
C THR A 16 5.30 -8.02 6.19
N ILE A 17 5.68 -6.82 6.61
CA ILE A 17 5.25 -5.56 6.02
C ILE A 17 6.50 -4.77 5.60
N GLY A 18 6.39 -3.94 4.58
CA GLY A 18 7.30 -2.86 4.23
C GLY A 18 6.46 -1.64 3.88
N VAL A 19 6.92 -0.46 4.25
CA VAL A 19 6.19 0.79 3.98
C VAL A 19 7.14 1.83 3.43
N GLU A 20 6.72 2.44 2.32
CA GLU A 20 7.34 3.63 1.73
C GLU A 20 6.34 4.79 1.87
N VAL A 21 6.78 5.91 2.48
CA VAL A 21 5.95 7.10 2.66
C VAL A 21 6.66 8.31 2.10
N GLU A 22 6.16 8.81 0.99
CA GLU A 22 6.68 10.01 0.36
C GLU A 22 6.15 11.26 1.05
N MET A 23 7.02 12.24 1.27
CA MET A 23 6.70 13.52 1.91
C MET A 23 7.64 14.63 1.46
N ASN A 24 7.21 15.87 1.63
CA ASN A 24 8.08 17.03 1.45
C ASN A 24 8.03 17.97 2.65
N ASN A 25 8.67 19.14 2.52
CA ASN A 25 8.73 20.17 3.58
C ASN A 25 9.46 19.71 4.85
N ILE A 26 10.32 18.71 4.72
CA ILE A 26 11.23 18.24 5.76
C ILE A 26 12.51 17.72 5.10
N THR A 27 13.67 18.03 5.67
CA THR A 27 14.92 17.46 5.18
C THR A 27 15.11 16.03 5.68
N ARG A 28 15.77 15.19 4.89
CA ARG A 28 16.08 13.81 5.26
C ARG A 28 16.88 13.71 6.56
N THR A 29 17.84 14.62 6.74
CA THR A 29 18.61 14.71 7.98
C THR A 29 17.71 14.96 9.20
N LYS A 30 16.81 15.96 9.11
CA LYS A 30 15.89 16.29 10.20
C LYS A 30 14.91 15.13 10.48
N ALA A 31 14.44 14.46 9.45
CA ALA A 31 13.55 13.31 9.59
C ALA A 31 14.26 12.12 10.28
N ALA A 32 15.51 11.81 9.89
CA ALA A 32 16.31 10.76 10.51
C ALA A 32 16.68 11.11 11.96
N GLN A 33 17.07 12.34 12.24
CA GLN A 33 17.32 12.79 13.61
C GLN A 33 16.10 12.63 14.51
N LEU A 34 14.93 13.10 14.05
CA LEU A 34 13.68 12.99 14.79
C LEU A 34 13.29 11.52 15.05
N ALA A 35 13.51 10.63 14.08
CA ALA A 35 13.27 9.21 14.24
C ALA A 35 14.21 8.61 15.30
N ALA A 36 15.50 8.92 15.27
CA ALA A 36 16.48 8.44 16.24
C ALA A 36 16.19 8.96 17.67
N GLU A 37 15.74 10.19 17.80
CA GLU A 37 15.29 10.77 19.07
C GLU A 37 14.01 10.03 19.57
N PHE A 38 13.06 9.77 18.69
CA PHE A 38 11.85 9.02 19.01
C PHE A 38 12.14 7.60 19.47
N PHE A 39 13.07 6.91 18.80
CA PHE A 39 13.48 5.56 19.20
C PHE A 39 14.37 5.52 20.46
N GLY A 40 14.81 6.70 20.95
CA GLY A 40 15.67 6.82 22.13
C GLY A 40 17.14 6.44 21.87
N THR A 41 17.50 6.02 20.68
CA THR A 41 18.87 5.61 20.31
C THR A 41 19.76 6.80 20.02
N ARG A 42 19.20 7.92 19.58
CA ARG A 42 19.93 9.10 19.06
C ARG A 42 20.91 8.78 17.92
N ARG A 43 20.83 7.56 17.39
CA ARG A 43 21.71 7.11 16.31
C ARG A 43 21.07 7.41 14.96
N HIS A 44 21.64 8.38 14.24
CA HIS A 44 21.32 8.69 12.87
C HIS A 44 22.59 9.07 12.10
N GLU A 45 22.67 8.68 10.85
CA GLU A 45 23.88 8.84 10.04
C GLU A 45 23.51 9.13 8.58
N ASN A 46 24.39 9.81 7.85
CA ASN A 46 24.34 9.83 6.39
C ASN A 46 24.83 8.47 5.88
N THR A 47 23.93 7.71 5.29
CA THR A 47 24.21 6.39 4.70
C THR A 47 24.14 6.41 3.18
N ALA A 48 24.17 7.64 2.60
CA ALA A 48 24.14 7.84 1.17
C ALA A 48 25.36 7.19 0.52
N GLY A 49 25.12 6.12 -0.22
CA GLY A 49 26.10 5.57 -1.14
C GLY A 49 26.17 6.42 -2.44
N ARG A 50 26.83 5.88 -3.47
CA ARG A 50 26.92 6.50 -4.81
C ARG A 50 25.64 6.34 -5.66
N ASN A 51 24.51 6.00 -5.04
CA ASN A 51 23.26 5.68 -5.73
C ASN A 51 22.36 6.89 -6.06
N GLY A 52 22.76 8.09 -5.63
CA GLY A 52 22.01 9.33 -5.90
C GLY A 52 20.77 9.56 -5.02
N TYR A 53 20.44 8.67 -4.10
CA TYR A 53 19.26 8.82 -3.21
C TYR A 53 19.49 9.71 -2.01
N ASP A 54 20.74 10.11 -1.74
CA ASP A 54 21.09 11.03 -0.62
C ASP A 54 20.42 10.61 0.70
N THR A 55 20.68 9.36 1.10
CA THR A 55 19.99 8.66 2.20
C THR A 55 20.55 9.02 3.55
N TYR A 56 19.67 9.27 4.52
CA TYR A 56 19.97 9.32 5.94
C TYR A 56 19.22 8.21 6.64
N SER A 57 19.88 7.53 7.56
CA SER A 57 19.30 6.42 8.32
C SER A 57 19.22 6.72 9.80
N ALA A 58 18.21 6.18 10.45
CA ALA A 58 18.06 6.11 11.90
C ALA A 58 17.87 4.65 12.32
N TRP A 59 18.31 4.31 13.52
CA TRP A 59 18.15 2.95 14.05
C TRP A 59 17.25 2.95 15.28
N ASP A 60 16.35 1.98 15.36
CA ASP A 60 15.50 1.78 16.52
C ASP A 60 16.22 0.97 17.62
N GLY A 61 15.54 0.73 18.73
CA GLY A 61 16.08 -0.01 19.87
C GLY A 61 16.41 -1.48 19.61
N GLU A 62 15.89 -2.05 18.52
CA GLU A 62 16.21 -3.40 18.06
C GLU A 62 17.35 -3.41 17.01
N GLY A 63 17.91 -2.23 16.70
CA GLY A 63 18.97 -2.08 15.71
C GLY A 63 18.48 -2.16 14.27
N ARG A 64 17.18 -2.06 14.01
CA ARG A 64 16.58 -2.05 12.67
C ARG A 64 16.76 -0.68 12.04
N GLU A 65 17.15 -0.64 10.76
CA GLU A 65 17.45 0.58 10.02
C GLU A 65 16.18 1.16 9.38
N TRP A 66 15.89 2.43 9.68
CA TRP A 66 14.84 3.25 9.08
C TRP A 66 15.50 4.27 8.16
N LYS A 67 15.15 4.28 6.87
CA LYS A 67 15.81 5.12 5.87
C LYS A 67 14.95 6.30 5.47
N PHE A 68 15.59 7.42 5.25
CA PHE A 68 15.00 8.65 4.72
C PHE A 68 15.81 9.02 3.48
N GLN A 69 15.23 8.84 2.30
CA GLN A 69 15.93 9.03 1.04
C GLN A 69 15.21 10.02 0.12
N LYS A 70 15.93 10.50 -0.91
CA LYS A 70 15.35 11.36 -1.93
C LYS A 70 14.57 10.52 -2.93
N ASP A 71 13.32 10.89 -3.20
CA ASP A 71 12.60 10.45 -4.39
C ASP A 71 12.38 11.65 -5.33
N VAL A 72 12.73 11.48 -6.60
CA VAL A 72 12.67 12.54 -7.61
C VAL A 72 11.24 12.91 -8.01
N SER A 73 10.27 12.01 -7.80
CA SER A 73 8.85 12.24 -8.12
C SER A 73 8.19 13.26 -7.19
N ILE A 74 8.71 13.42 -5.98
CA ILE A 74 8.20 14.37 -4.99
C ILE A 74 8.43 15.80 -5.48
N HIS A 75 7.41 16.66 -5.35
CA HIS A 75 7.51 18.06 -5.74
C HIS A 75 8.21 18.91 -4.67
N GLY A 76 8.92 19.94 -5.09
CA GLY A 76 9.59 20.89 -4.22
C GLY A 76 11.12 20.86 -4.34
N PRO A 77 11.83 21.58 -3.47
CA PRO A 77 13.29 21.61 -3.45
C PRO A 77 13.88 20.23 -3.14
N ASP A 78 14.96 19.85 -3.81
CA ASP A 78 15.61 18.54 -3.63
C ASP A 78 16.04 18.25 -2.18
N SER A 79 16.38 19.29 -1.43
CA SER A 79 16.72 19.20 0.00
C SER A 79 15.53 18.77 0.88
N GLU A 80 14.30 19.04 0.44
CA GLU A 80 13.07 18.77 1.19
C GLU A 80 12.26 17.58 0.66
N LYS A 81 12.73 16.91 -0.39
CA LYS A 81 12.14 15.64 -0.86
C LYS A 81 12.60 14.53 0.06
N CYS A 82 11.66 13.83 0.66
CA CYS A 82 11.94 12.82 1.65
C CYS A 82 10.98 11.63 1.51
N GLU A 83 11.51 10.45 1.32
CA GLU A 83 10.78 9.19 1.38
C GLU A 83 11.24 8.40 2.59
N LEU A 84 10.33 8.05 3.48
CA LEU A 84 10.57 7.12 4.57
C LEU A 84 10.44 5.69 4.05
N LEU A 85 11.49 4.87 4.24
CA LEU A 85 11.43 3.42 4.07
C LEU A 85 11.58 2.76 5.44
N THR A 86 10.61 1.93 5.79
CA THR A 86 10.69 1.15 7.03
C THR A 86 11.63 -0.03 6.88
N PRO A 87 12.17 -0.57 7.99
CA PRO A 87 12.71 -1.93 7.99
C PRO A 87 11.61 -2.93 7.60
N ILE A 88 11.72 -4.19 7.98
CA ILE A 88 10.65 -5.17 7.82
C ILE A 88 9.84 -5.25 9.13
N PRO A 89 8.81 -4.39 9.32
CA PRO A 89 7.98 -4.42 10.52
C PRO A 89 6.99 -5.57 10.48
N THR A 90 6.45 -5.86 11.66
CA THR A 90 5.30 -6.72 11.87
C THR A 90 4.08 -5.88 12.24
N TYR A 91 2.93 -6.52 12.43
CA TYR A 91 1.75 -5.80 12.89
C TYR A 91 1.91 -5.22 14.31
N ALA A 92 2.78 -5.79 15.14
CA ALA A 92 3.09 -5.28 16.47
C ALA A 92 3.80 -3.91 16.44
N ASP A 93 4.49 -3.58 15.35
CA ASP A 93 5.19 -2.30 15.16
C ASP A 93 4.24 -1.16 14.71
N MET A 94 2.96 -1.45 14.51
CA MET A 94 2.00 -0.50 13.93
C MET A 94 1.90 0.81 14.73
N GLU A 95 1.89 0.73 16.05
CA GLU A 95 1.79 1.92 16.90
C GLU A 95 3.05 2.77 16.82
N THR A 96 4.23 2.14 16.80
CA THR A 96 5.52 2.80 16.60
C THR A 96 5.55 3.56 15.27
N LEU A 97 5.13 2.92 14.19
CA LEU A 97 5.04 3.56 12.87
C LEU A 97 4.05 4.74 12.90
N GLN A 98 2.87 4.56 13.49
CA GLN A 98 1.87 5.62 13.58
C GLN A 98 2.38 6.83 14.38
N GLU A 99 3.09 6.61 15.47
CA GLU A 99 3.64 7.68 16.28
C GLU A 99 4.77 8.42 15.55
N LEU A 100 5.66 7.70 14.86
CA LEU A 100 6.67 8.33 14.00
C LEU A 100 6.02 9.24 12.95
N ILE A 101 4.97 8.79 12.27
CA ILE A 101 4.22 9.60 11.29
C ILE A 101 3.62 10.85 11.93
N ARG A 102 3.07 10.78 13.15
CA ARG A 102 2.55 11.95 13.87
C ARG A 102 3.67 12.97 14.18
N ARG A 103 4.84 12.49 14.57
CA ARG A 103 6.01 13.33 14.88
C ARG A 103 6.56 14.02 13.63
N LEU A 104 6.70 13.29 12.52
CA LEU A 104 7.11 13.85 11.23
C LEU A 104 6.12 14.95 10.78
N ARG A 105 4.80 14.69 10.87
CA ARG A 105 3.79 15.70 10.59
C ARG A 105 3.90 16.92 11.50
N LYS A 106 4.10 16.74 12.81
CA LYS A 106 4.28 17.82 13.80
C LYS A 106 5.53 18.65 13.50
N ALA A 107 6.56 18.01 12.96
CA ALA A 107 7.81 18.68 12.53
C ALA A 107 7.67 19.45 11.20
N GLY A 108 6.51 19.41 10.57
CA GLY A 108 6.20 20.18 9.35
C GLY A 108 6.15 19.36 8.06
N ALA A 109 6.44 18.06 8.10
CA ALA A 109 6.35 17.20 6.93
C ALA A 109 4.93 17.19 6.34
N LYS A 110 4.83 17.18 5.01
CA LYS A 110 3.57 17.21 4.26
C LYS A 110 3.56 16.10 3.21
N SER A 111 2.41 15.47 3.01
CA SER A 111 2.25 14.40 2.03
C SER A 111 0.81 14.37 1.52
N ASP A 112 0.65 14.58 0.23
CA ASP A 112 -0.59 14.40 -0.52
C ASP A 112 -0.28 14.33 -2.02
N ALA A 113 -1.25 13.96 -2.84
CA ALA A 113 -1.06 13.79 -4.28
C ALA A 113 -0.64 15.08 -4.99
N THR A 114 -1.06 16.27 -4.52
CA THR A 114 -0.69 17.56 -5.14
C THR A 114 0.80 17.87 -4.99
N ARG A 115 1.46 17.17 -4.07
CA ARG A 115 2.90 17.25 -3.81
C ARG A 115 3.69 16.16 -4.53
N GLY A 116 3.06 15.40 -5.41
CA GLY A 116 3.66 14.24 -6.04
C GLY A 116 3.89 13.06 -5.08
N CYS A 117 3.27 13.08 -3.88
CA CYS A 117 3.51 12.08 -2.86
C CYS A 117 2.49 10.94 -2.88
N GLY A 118 2.98 9.73 -2.66
CA GLY A 118 2.22 8.51 -2.49
C GLY A 118 2.62 7.73 -1.24
N VAL A 119 1.97 6.59 -1.08
CA VAL A 119 2.31 5.59 -0.07
C VAL A 119 2.31 4.23 -0.74
N HIS A 120 3.40 3.48 -0.57
CA HIS A 120 3.54 2.13 -1.08
C HIS A 120 3.61 1.14 0.08
N ILE A 121 2.82 0.08 -0.02
CA ILE A 121 2.79 -0.97 1.00
C ILE A 121 3.26 -2.27 0.37
N HIS A 122 4.27 -2.87 0.98
CA HIS A 122 4.81 -4.17 0.61
C HIS A 122 4.35 -5.24 1.60
N ILE A 123 3.86 -6.35 1.09
CA ILE A 123 3.57 -7.54 1.88
C ILE A 123 4.50 -8.65 1.42
N GLY A 124 5.13 -9.35 2.36
CA GLY A 124 6.02 -10.46 2.01
C GLY A 124 5.33 -11.52 1.17
N ALA A 125 5.93 -11.89 0.05
CA ALA A 125 5.34 -12.86 -0.88
C ALA A 125 5.50 -14.32 -0.43
N LYS A 126 6.21 -14.57 0.69
CA LYS A 126 6.36 -15.92 1.25
C LYS A 126 4.99 -16.56 1.52
N GLY A 127 4.81 -17.80 1.08
CA GLY A 127 3.54 -18.53 1.19
C GLY A 127 2.53 -18.23 0.07
N HIS A 128 2.84 -17.32 -0.85
CA HIS A 128 2.08 -17.20 -2.09
C HIS A 128 2.55 -18.19 -3.15
N THR A 129 1.59 -18.69 -3.91
CA THR A 129 1.78 -19.52 -5.10
C THR A 129 1.33 -18.75 -6.33
N PRO A 130 1.65 -19.18 -7.56
CA PRO A 130 1.11 -18.55 -8.77
C PRO A 130 -0.42 -18.48 -8.78
N GLN A 131 -1.10 -19.46 -8.19
CA GLN A 131 -2.56 -19.46 -8.06
C GLN A 131 -3.05 -18.37 -7.10
N THR A 132 -2.43 -18.21 -5.95
CA THR A 132 -2.85 -17.19 -4.97
C THR A 132 -2.51 -15.77 -5.46
N LEU A 133 -1.42 -15.59 -6.21
CA LEU A 133 -1.12 -14.31 -6.87
C LEU A 133 -2.11 -14.00 -8.01
N ARG A 134 -2.56 -15.02 -8.75
CA ARG A 134 -3.67 -14.88 -9.70
C ARG A 134 -4.96 -14.47 -9.00
N ASN A 135 -5.28 -15.08 -7.87
CA ASN A 135 -6.44 -14.69 -7.07
C ASN A 135 -6.33 -13.24 -6.63
N LEU A 136 -5.15 -12.82 -6.15
CA LEU A 136 -4.91 -11.44 -5.73
C LEU A 136 -5.10 -10.43 -6.87
N ALA A 137 -4.54 -10.70 -8.05
CA ALA A 137 -4.71 -9.85 -9.23
C ALA A 137 -6.19 -9.73 -9.63
N ASN A 138 -6.94 -10.83 -9.59
CA ASN A 138 -8.37 -10.83 -9.87
C ASN A 138 -9.18 -10.07 -8.80
N ILE A 139 -8.86 -10.25 -7.51
CA ILE A 139 -9.49 -9.51 -6.40
C ILE A 139 -9.23 -8.01 -6.56
N MET A 140 -8.00 -7.62 -6.87
CA MET A 140 -7.68 -6.21 -7.13
C MET A 140 -8.50 -5.67 -8.29
N ALA A 141 -8.43 -6.31 -9.46
CA ALA A 141 -9.14 -5.86 -10.67
C ALA A 141 -10.65 -5.70 -10.45
N SER A 142 -11.27 -6.59 -9.65
CA SER A 142 -12.70 -6.52 -9.36
C SER A 142 -13.10 -5.39 -8.39
N HIS A 143 -12.15 -4.79 -7.67
CA HIS A 143 -12.42 -3.76 -6.63
C HIS A 143 -11.70 -2.44 -6.84
N GLU A 144 -10.82 -2.30 -7.84
CA GLU A 144 -10.01 -1.10 -8.09
C GLU A 144 -10.84 0.17 -8.22
N SER A 145 -11.92 0.12 -8.99
CA SER A 145 -12.81 1.29 -9.17
C SER A 145 -13.48 1.70 -7.87
N LEU A 146 -13.91 0.74 -7.07
CA LEU A 146 -14.52 0.98 -5.76
C LEU A 146 -13.50 1.57 -4.78
N LEU A 147 -12.27 1.06 -4.77
CA LEU A 147 -11.17 1.59 -3.96
C LEU A 147 -10.77 3.00 -4.40
N ALA A 148 -10.66 3.24 -5.71
CA ALA A 148 -10.34 4.56 -6.24
C ALA A 148 -11.37 5.62 -5.80
N SER A 149 -12.67 5.29 -5.85
CA SER A 149 -13.75 6.15 -5.37
C SER A 149 -13.71 6.34 -3.86
N ALA A 150 -13.55 5.26 -3.09
CA ALA A 150 -13.53 5.30 -1.62
C ALA A 150 -12.37 6.15 -1.07
N LEU A 151 -11.21 6.09 -1.72
CA LEU A 151 -10.01 6.80 -1.34
C LEU A 151 -9.86 8.16 -2.04
N ASN A 152 -10.76 8.49 -2.99
CA ASN A 152 -10.67 9.68 -3.83
C ASN A 152 -9.27 9.82 -4.44
N LEU A 153 -8.81 8.75 -5.12
CA LEU A 153 -7.47 8.71 -5.70
C LEU A 153 -7.31 9.78 -6.78
N ASP A 154 -6.16 10.45 -6.77
CA ASP A 154 -5.82 11.45 -7.77
C ASP A 154 -5.69 10.83 -9.16
N ARG A 155 -6.37 11.41 -10.15
CA ARG A 155 -6.42 10.90 -11.53
C ARG A 155 -5.06 10.94 -12.22
N SER A 156 -4.24 11.96 -11.95
CA SER A 156 -2.91 12.06 -12.55
C SER A 156 -1.97 10.98 -12.02
N ARG A 157 -2.05 10.69 -10.71
CA ARG A 157 -1.34 9.56 -10.11
C ARG A 157 -1.80 8.22 -10.68
N MET A 158 -3.12 8.01 -10.79
CA MET A 158 -3.67 6.78 -11.36
C MET A 158 -3.18 6.54 -12.79
N ASN A 159 -3.08 7.58 -13.60
CA ASN A 159 -2.63 7.46 -14.99
C ASN A 159 -1.12 7.22 -15.11
N ARG A 160 -0.31 7.71 -14.17
CA ARG A 160 1.14 7.71 -14.28
C ARG A 160 1.83 6.66 -13.41
N TYR A 161 1.43 6.54 -12.13
CA TYR A 161 2.18 5.79 -11.13
C TYR A 161 1.46 4.58 -10.56
N CYS A 162 0.13 4.53 -10.65
CA CYS A 162 -0.69 3.45 -10.09
C CYS A 162 -1.92 3.16 -10.97
N ARG A 163 -1.67 2.79 -12.23
CA ARG A 163 -2.72 2.33 -13.16
C ARG A 163 -3.44 1.11 -12.59
N THR A 164 -4.66 0.88 -13.03
CA THR A 164 -5.38 -0.37 -12.74
C THR A 164 -4.59 -1.58 -13.27
N VAL A 165 -4.86 -2.77 -12.76
CA VAL A 165 -4.23 -4.00 -13.28
C VAL A 165 -4.46 -4.10 -14.79
N SER A 166 -3.39 -4.42 -15.54
CA SER A 166 -3.45 -4.51 -17.00
C SER A 166 -4.52 -5.52 -17.44
N LYS A 167 -5.39 -5.10 -18.35
CA LYS A 167 -6.43 -5.98 -18.92
C LYS A 167 -5.81 -7.14 -19.69
N ASP A 168 -4.77 -6.87 -20.47
CA ASP A 168 -4.08 -7.90 -21.26
C ASP A 168 -3.41 -8.93 -20.34
N PHE A 169 -2.81 -8.45 -19.23
CA PHE A 169 -2.29 -9.36 -18.21
C PHE A 169 -3.41 -10.23 -17.61
N LEU A 170 -4.55 -9.66 -17.24
CA LEU A 170 -5.66 -10.44 -16.66
C LEU A 170 -6.21 -11.48 -17.63
N VAL A 171 -6.34 -11.16 -18.91
CA VAL A 171 -6.76 -12.09 -19.94
C VAL A 171 -5.79 -13.27 -20.04
N GLU A 172 -4.50 -12.98 -20.20
CA GLU A 172 -3.47 -14.01 -20.33
C GLU A 172 -3.30 -14.83 -19.03
N LEU A 173 -3.34 -14.17 -17.87
CA LEU A 173 -3.26 -14.79 -16.55
C LEU A 173 -4.38 -15.83 -16.35
N ASN A 174 -5.60 -15.46 -16.68
CA ASN A 174 -6.77 -16.32 -16.48
C ASN A 174 -6.91 -17.40 -17.56
N ARG A 175 -6.37 -17.16 -18.76
CA ARG A 175 -6.28 -18.15 -19.84
C ARG A 175 -5.19 -19.18 -19.55
N LYS A 176 -3.96 -18.74 -19.27
CA LYS A 176 -2.79 -19.61 -19.09
C LYS A 176 -2.78 -20.33 -17.74
N LYS A 177 -3.27 -19.68 -16.67
CA LYS A 177 -3.26 -20.20 -15.30
C LYS A 177 -1.89 -20.76 -14.89
N PRO A 178 -0.84 -19.92 -14.89
CA PRO A 178 0.54 -20.37 -14.69
C PRO A 178 0.69 -21.18 -13.41
N LYS A 179 1.50 -22.22 -13.45
CA LYS A 179 1.74 -23.16 -12.33
C LYS A 179 3.07 -22.91 -11.62
N THR A 180 3.96 -22.15 -12.22
CA THR A 180 5.27 -21.80 -11.64
C THR A 180 5.44 -20.28 -11.57
N MET A 181 6.28 -19.82 -10.66
CA MET A 181 6.58 -18.38 -10.55
C MET A 181 7.23 -17.84 -11.82
N ALA A 182 8.08 -18.63 -12.48
CA ALA A 182 8.67 -18.26 -13.76
C ALA A 182 7.60 -18.05 -14.84
N ALA A 183 6.66 -18.99 -15.01
CA ALA A 183 5.56 -18.85 -15.97
C ALA A 183 4.62 -17.68 -15.63
N LEU A 184 4.45 -17.35 -14.33
CA LEU A 184 3.70 -16.16 -13.92
C LEU A 184 4.45 -14.89 -14.30
N ALA A 185 5.78 -14.84 -14.09
CA ALA A 185 6.61 -13.71 -14.50
C ALA A 185 6.59 -13.53 -16.03
N ASP A 186 6.70 -14.62 -16.79
CA ASP A 186 6.59 -14.57 -18.26
C ASP A 186 5.22 -14.00 -18.70
N THR A 187 4.16 -14.39 -18.00
CA THR A 187 2.83 -13.84 -18.28
C THR A 187 2.73 -12.37 -17.92
N TRP A 188 3.29 -11.96 -16.78
CA TRP A 188 3.31 -10.57 -16.31
C TRP A 188 4.02 -9.63 -17.29
N TYR A 189 5.26 -9.97 -17.67
CA TYR A 189 6.07 -9.10 -18.52
C TYR A 189 5.64 -9.18 -19.99
N GLY A 190 5.38 -10.38 -20.49
CA GLY A 190 5.03 -10.58 -21.90
C GLY A 190 3.71 -9.97 -22.30
N SER A 191 2.68 -10.03 -21.43
CA SER A 191 1.38 -9.41 -21.70
C SER A 191 1.39 -7.88 -21.72
N GLN A 192 2.44 -7.27 -21.16
CA GLN A 192 2.59 -5.81 -21.10
C GLN A 192 3.68 -5.29 -22.04
N ASN A 193 4.29 -6.15 -22.86
CA ASN A 193 5.39 -5.84 -23.77
C ASN A 193 6.60 -5.17 -23.10
N VAL A 194 6.91 -5.58 -21.86
CA VAL A 194 8.02 -5.03 -21.06
C VAL A 194 9.00 -6.11 -20.61
N ASP A 195 9.25 -7.09 -21.49
CA ASP A 195 10.18 -8.19 -21.22
C ASP A 195 11.63 -7.73 -21.05
N TYR A 196 12.00 -6.62 -21.65
CA TYR A 196 13.32 -6.03 -21.47
C TYR A 196 13.48 -5.48 -20.05
N GLY A 197 14.63 -5.72 -19.46
CA GLY A 197 14.94 -5.17 -18.14
C GLY A 197 14.08 -5.73 -17.00
N ARG A 198 13.74 -7.02 -17.02
CA ARG A 198 12.98 -7.69 -15.95
C ARG A 198 13.62 -7.52 -14.56
N SER A 199 14.93 -7.32 -14.49
CA SER A 199 15.67 -7.01 -13.26
C SER A 199 15.81 -5.52 -12.97
N ALA A 200 15.43 -4.65 -13.92
CA ALA A 200 15.58 -3.21 -13.77
C ALA A 200 14.63 -2.65 -12.73
N HIS A 201 15.15 -1.86 -11.79
CA HIS A 201 14.37 -1.25 -10.73
C HIS A 201 13.15 -0.45 -11.25
N TYR A 202 13.32 0.24 -12.38
CA TYR A 202 12.27 1.07 -13.00
C TYR A 202 11.59 0.41 -14.19
N ASN A 203 11.40 -0.92 -14.18
CA ASN A 203 10.61 -1.58 -15.20
C ASN A 203 9.18 -1.00 -15.26
N GLU A 204 8.68 -0.69 -16.45
CA GLU A 204 7.39 -0.03 -16.68
C GLU A 204 6.18 -0.80 -16.10
N SER A 205 6.29 -2.12 -15.96
CA SER A 205 5.23 -2.95 -15.38
C SER A 205 4.95 -2.65 -13.90
N ARG A 206 5.85 -1.92 -13.21
CA ARG A 206 5.67 -1.58 -11.79
C ARG A 206 4.57 -0.54 -11.54
N TYR A 207 4.21 0.26 -12.55
CA TYR A 207 3.31 1.41 -12.38
C TYR A 207 1.83 1.06 -12.41
N HIS A 208 1.47 0.03 -11.64
CA HIS A 208 0.09 -0.40 -11.40
C HIS A 208 -0.26 -0.33 -9.91
N MET A 209 -1.56 -0.28 -9.57
CA MET A 209 -2.05 -0.33 -8.18
C MET A 209 -1.51 -1.55 -7.45
N LEU A 210 -1.49 -2.70 -8.15
CA LEU A 210 -0.83 -3.94 -7.73
C LEU A 210 0.41 -4.16 -8.58
N ASN A 211 1.58 -4.09 -7.97
CA ASN A 211 2.86 -4.31 -8.63
C ASN A 211 3.43 -5.69 -8.30
N LEU A 212 3.36 -6.63 -9.24
CA LEU A 212 3.98 -7.95 -9.13
C LEU A 212 5.45 -7.98 -9.60
N HIS A 213 5.97 -6.92 -10.25
CA HIS A 213 7.39 -6.81 -10.53
C HIS A 213 8.21 -6.90 -9.23
N ALA A 214 7.75 -6.27 -8.15
CA ALA A 214 8.37 -6.39 -6.83
C ALA A 214 8.36 -7.84 -6.30
N THR A 215 7.40 -8.67 -6.69
CA THR A 215 7.36 -10.09 -6.30
C THR A 215 8.49 -10.87 -6.92
N PHE A 216 8.82 -10.59 -8.18
CA PHE A 216 9.88 -11.30 -8.90
C PHE A 216 11.29 -10.77 -8.59
N THR A 217 11.41 -9.52 -8.14
CA THR A 217 12.71 -8.86 -7.91
C THR A 217 13.08 -8.69 -6.45
N LYS A 218 12.09 -8.45 -5.58
CA LYS A 218 12.30 -8.17 -4.14
C LYS A 218 11.66 -9.21 -3.23
N GLY A 219 10.84 -10.15 -3.75
CA GLY A 219 10.10 -11.12 -2.94
C GLY A 219 8.94 -10.52 -2.15
N THR A 220 8.41 -9.37 -2.57
CA THR A 220 7.29 -8.69 -1.94
C THR A 220 6.18 -8.37 -2.94
N ILE A 221 4.94 -8.36 -2.49
CA ILE A 221 3.79 -7.85 -3.24
C ILE A 221 3.64 -6.38 -2.90
N GLU A 222 3.73 -5.49 -3.89
CA GLU A 222 3.65 -4.06 -3.67
C GLU A 222 2.29 -3.50 -4.09
N PHE A 223 1.67 -2.71 -3.21
CA PHE A 223 0.46 -1.94 -3.45
C PHE A 223 0.81 -0.46 -3.52
N ARG A 224 0.65 0.15 -4.69
CA ARG A 224 1.10 1.53 -4.98
C ARG A 224 -0.02 2.56 -5.04
N LEU A 225 -1.27 2.16 -4.78
CA LEU A 225 -2.44 3.00 -5.01
C LEU A 225 -2.63 4.12 -3.98
N PHE A 226 -2.01 4.05 -2.82
CA PHE A 226 -2.37 4.91 -1.71
C PHE A 226 -1.78 6.31 -1.80
N GLN A 227 -2.49 7.26 -1.23
CA GLN A 227 -2.10 8.64 -1.00
C GLN A 227 -2.82 9.15 0.26
N PHE A 228 -2.25 10.13 0.93
CA PHE A 228 -2.98 10.81 2.00
C PHE A 228 -3.96 11.83 1.45
N ASP A 229 -5.00 12.12 2.24
CA ASP A 229 -5.95 13.16 1.91
C ASP A 229 -5.26 14.52 1.85
N ALA A 230 -5.56 15.30 0.81
CA ALA A 230 -5.12 16.68 0.73
C ALA A 230 -5.78 17.54 1.84
N PRO A 231 -5.15 18.63 2.27
CA PRO A 231 -5.74 19.54 3.25
C PRO A 231 -7.08 20.08 2.75
N SER A 232 -8.08 20.09 3.61
CA SER A 232 -9.37 20.70 3.34
C SER A 232 -9.97 21.30 4.61
N GLY A 233 -10.64 22.46 4.49
CA GLY A 233 -11.39 23.07 5.57
C GLY A 233 -10.54 23.44 6.81
N GLY A 234 -9.31 23.93 6.60
CA GLY A 234 -8.42 24.33 7.70
C GLY A 234 -7.76 23.18 8.48
N LYS A 235 -8.01 21.92 8.06
CA LYS A 235 -7.35 20.75 8.65
C LYS A 235 -5.93 20.60 8.11
N GLN A 236 -5.04 20.11 8.97
CA GLN A 236 -3.63 19.89 8.63
C GLN A 236 -3.45 18.84 7.53
N ASN A 237 -2.38 19.03 6.79
CA ASN A 237 -1.93 18.22 5.65
C ASN A 237 -1.71 16.75 5.96
N GLY A 238 -2.03 15.88 5.06
CA GLY A 238 -1.52 14.52 4.85
C GLY A 238 -0.93 13.80 6.07
N LEU A 239 -0.10 12.81 5.87
CA LEU A 239 0.56 12.05 6.95
C LEU A 239 -0.40 11.64 8.09
N HIS A 240 -1.56 11.08 7.70
CA HIS A 240 -2.55 10.63 8.66
C HIS A 240 -2.22 9.21 9.14
N ALA A 241 -1.74 9.08 10.37
CA ALA A 241 -1.37 7.80 10.97
C ALA A 241 -2.48 6.74 10.92
N GLY A 242 -3.75 7.16 11.10
CA GLY A 242 -4.91 6.26 10.97
C GLY A 242 -5.16 5.80 9.53
N GLN A 243 -4.94 6.66 8.53
CA GLN A 243 -5.03 6.26 7.12
C GLN A 243 -3.94 5.25 6.78
N LEU A 244 -2.70 5.51 7.19
CA LEU A 244 -1.58 4.58 6.96
C LEU A 244 -1.87 3.20 7.53
N LYS A 245 -2.31 3.12 8.80
CA LYS A 245 -2.73 1.85 9.42
C LYS A 245 -3.81 1.16 8.58
N SER A 246 -4.82 1.90 8.13
CA SER A 246 -5.92 1.35 7.33
C SER A 246 -5.44 0.81 5.98
N TYR A 247 -4.45 1.46 5.34
CA TYR A 247 -3.84 0.99 4.09
C TYR A 247 -3.11 -0.32 4.29
N ILE A 248 -2.30 -0.42 5.34
CA ILE A 248 -1.57 -1.63 5.70
C ILE A 248 -2.56 -2.78 5.99
N GLN A 249 -3.60 -2.50 6.80
CA GLN A 249 -4.63 -3.49 7.10
C GLN A 249 -5.30 -4.04 5.84
N LEU A 250 -5.62 -3.18 4.86
CA LEU A 250 -6.21 -3.61 3.59
C LEU A 250 -5.25 -4.54 2.81
N CYS A 251 -3.98 -4.16 2.67
CA CYS A 251 -3.01 -4.95 1.94
C CYS A 251 -2.80 -6.35 2.55
N LEU A 252 -2.69 -6.40 3.89
CA LEU A 252 -2.58 -7.65 4.65
C LEU A 252 -3.82 -8.54 4.44
N ALA A 253 -5.02 -7.94 4.51
CA ALA A 253 -6.27 -8.66 4.34
C ALA A 253 -6.47 -9.16 2.91
N LEU A 254 -6.07 -8.39 1.89
CA LEU A 254 -6.11 -8.79 0.48
C LEU A 254 -5.17 -9.96 0.21
N SER A 255 -3.94 -9.89 0.72
CA SER A 255 -2.96 -10.97 0.65
C SER A 255 -3.50 -12.25 1.32
N GLN A 256 -4.09 -12.13 2.51
CA GLN A 256 -4.66 -13.26 3.24
C GLN A 256 -5.87 -13.87 2.52
N LEU A 257 -6.80 -13.04 2.04
CA LEU A 257 -7.96 -13.51 1.27
C LEU A 257 -7.52 -14.28 0.02
N ALA A 258 -6.52 -13.76 -0.71
CA ALA A 258 -6.01 -14.41 -1.92
C ALA A 258 -5.43 -15.81 -1.65
N LYS A 259 -4.88 -16.06 -0.47
CA LYS A 259 -4.39 -17.38 -0.02
C LYS A 259 -5.52 -18.33 0.35
N GLN A 260 -6.63 -17.81 0.88
CA GLN A 260 -7.75 -18.62 1.40
C GLN A 260 -8.74 -19.04 0.33
N VAL A 261 -8.95 -18.23 -0.72
CA VAL A 261 -9.95 -18.54 -1.75
C VAL A 261 -9.39 -19.52 -2.79
N LYS A 262 -10.22 -20.46 -3.22
CA LYS A 262 -9.86 -21.37 -4.31
C LYS A 262 -9.72 -20.63 -5.65
N THR A 263 -10.62 -19.69 -5.91
CA THR A 263 -10.63 -18.88 -7.14
C THR A 263 -11.22 -17.51 -6.84
N ALA A 264 -10.82 -16.50 -7.64
CA ALA A 264 -11.40 -15.16 -7.61
C ALA A 264 -11.72 -14.71 -9.04
N SER A 265 -12.78 -13.91 -9.20
CA SER A 265 -13.15 -13.27 -10.46
C SER A 265 -12.51 -11.90 -10.59
N ALA A 266 -12.09 -11.52 -11.79
CA ALA A 266 -11.63 -10.18 -12.12
C ALA A 266 -12.78 -9.21 -12.47
N ASN A 267 -14.00 -9.73 -12.63
CA ASN A 267 -15.15 -8.92 -13.06
C ASN A 267 -15.61 -8.02 -11.91
N PRO A 268 -15.67 -6.68 -12.11
CA PRO A 268 -16.24 -5.77 -11.12
C PRO A 268 -17.70 -6.12 -10.84
N GLN A 269 -18.08 -6.08 -9.57
CA GLN A 269 -19.50 -6.16 -9.22
C GLN A 269 -20.14 -4.80 -9.49
N GLN A 270 -21.14 -4.81 -10.38
CA GLN A 270 -22.00 -3.63 -10.53
C GLN A 270 -22.87 -3.52 -9.29
N THR A 271 -22.94 -2.29 -8.74
CA THR A 271 -23.75 -2.01 -7.57
C THR A 271 -24.27 -0.58 -7.62
N GLU A 272 -25.54 -0.42 -7.30
CA GLU A 272 -26.19 0.90 -7.13
C GLU A 272 -25.90 1.49 -5.73
N ASN A 273 -25.39 0.67 -4.81
CA ASN A 273 -25.02 1.09 -3.46
C ASN A 273 -23.56 0.73 -3.16
N PRO A 274 -22.60 1.55 -3.62
CA PRO A 274 -21.17 1.29 -3.43
C PRO A 274 -20.77 1.29 -1.96
N LYS A 275 -21.43 2.06 -1.10
CA LYS A 275 -21.16 2.09 0.34
C LYS A 275 -21.51 0.76 1.01
N TYR A 276 -22.65 0.16 0.69
CA TYR A 276 -23.05 -1.16 1.16
C TYR A 276 -22.09 -2.24 0.64
N ALA A 277 -21.75 -2.20 -0.64
CA ALA A 277 -20.83 -3.13 -1.26
C ALA A 277 -19.44 -3.10 -0.57
N MET A 278 -18.90 -1.90 -0.35
CA MET A 278 -17.64 -1.73 0.37
C MET A 278 -17.71 -2.28 1.79
N ARG A 279 -18.74 -1.90 2.56
CA ARG A 279 -18.90 -2.41 3.93
C ARG A 279 -18.96 -3.95 3.96
N THR A 280 -19.74 -4.55 3.07
CA THR A 280 -19.88 -6.00 3.00
C THR A 280 -18.56 -6.67 2.65
N TRP A 281 -17.80 -6.09 1.72
CA TRP A 281 -16.49 -6.58 1.35
C TRP A 281 -15.49 -6.49 2.51
N LEU A 282 -15.42 -5.36 3.19
CA LEU A 282 -14.56 -5.18 4.38
C LEU A 282 -14.86 -6.23 5.47
N LEU A 283 -16.14 -6.55 5.71
CA LEU A 283 -16.49 -7.62 6.65
C LEU A 283 -15.97 -9.00 6.21
N ARG A 284 -16.01 -9.29 4.90
CA ARG A 284 -15.43 -10.53 4.34
C ARG A 284 -13.90 -10.56 4.45
N LEU A 285 -13.26 -9.40 4.41
CA LEU A 285 -11.83 -9.23 4.65
C LEU A 285 -11.44 -9.40 6.13
N GLY A 286 -12.41 -9.53 7.04
CA GLY A 286 -12.16 -9.65 8.48
C GLY A 286 -12.12 -8.33 9.24
N PHE A 287 -12.58 -7.23 8.63
CA PHE A 287 -12.59 -5.91 9.29
C PHE A 287 -13.74 -5.81 10.31
N ILE A 288 -13.59 -6.56 11.39
CA ILE A 288 -14.58 -6.69 12.49
C ILE A 288 -13.92 -6.24 13.80
N GLY A 289 -14.69 -5.57 14.66
CA GLY A 289 -14.22 -5.06 15.96
C GLY A 289 -13.58 -3.67 15.86
N ASP A 290 -13.12 -3.18 17.02
CA ASP A 290 -12.64 -1.79 17.17
C ASP A 290 -11.31 -1.54 16.47
N GLU A 291 -10.46 -2.56 16.36
CA GLU A 291 -9.17 -2.50 15.66
C GLU A 291 -9.31 -1.99 14.22
N PHE A 292 -10.41 -2.31 13.55
CA PHE A 292 -10.68 -1.94 12.17
C PHE A 292 -11.68 -0.80 12.00
N LYS A 293 -12.08 -0.12 13.10
CA LYS A 293 -13.08 0.94 13.05
C LYS A 293 -12.67 2.07 12.11
N THR A 294 -11.46 2.59 12.29
CA THR A 294 -10.94 3.68 11.44
C THR A 294 -10.89 3.27 9.97
N ALA A 295 -10.50 2.04 9.66
CA ALA A 295 -10.45 1.54 8.29
C ALA A 295 -11.86 1.46 7.68
N ARG A 296 -12.85 0.91 8.40
CA ARG A 296 -14.24 0.88 7.92
C ARG A 296 -14.78 2.27 7.63
N GLU A 297 -14.52 3.23 8.49
CA GLU A 297 -14.91 4.63 8.29
C GLU A 297 -14.20 5.24 7.08
N LEU A 298 -12.89 5.05 6.95
CA LEU A 298 -12.10 5.56 5.84
C LEU A 298 -12.62 5.09 4.48
N TYR A 299 -12.84 3.77 4.34
CA TYR A 299 -13.22 3.17 3.05
C TYR A 299 -14.70 3.38 2.70
N THR A 300 -15.55 3.82 3.64
CA THR A 300 -16.98 4.03 3.36
C THR A 300 -17.41 5.50 3.32
N LYS A 301 -16.67 6.41 3.95
CA LYS A 301 -17.09 7.80 4.17
C LYS A 301 -17.42 8.59 2.91
N ARG A 302 -16.75 8.29 1.78
CA ARG A 302 -16.90 9.02 0.50
C ARG A 302 -17.83 8.35 -0.51
N LEU A 303 -18.22 7.12 -0.23
CA LEU A 303 -19.09 6.37 -1.12
C LEU A 303 -20.55 6.78 -0.91
N GLU A 304 -21.27 6.85 -2.00
CA GLU A 304 -22.71 7.09 -1.98
C GLU A 304 -23.48 5.86 -1.49
N GLY A 305 -24.70 6.08 -1.00
CA GLY A 305 -25.60 5.05 -0.55
C GLY A 305 -25.63 4.88 0.97
N ASP A 306 -26.19 3.78 1.43
CA ASP A 306 -26.39 3.41 2.83
C ASP A 306 -25.56 2.20 3.22
N THR A 307 -25.05 2.16 4.46
CA THR A 307 -24.26 1.03 4.95
C THR A 307 -25.12 -0.13 5.45
N ALA A 308 -26.37 0.12 5.84
CA ALA A 308 -27.26 -0.88 6.46
C ALA A 308 -28.17 -1.57 5.45
N PHE A 309 -28.64 -0.82 4.43
CA PHE A 309 -29.65 -1.30 3.49
C PHE A 309 -29.10 -1.40 2.07
N ARG A 310 -29.16 -2.60 1.49
CA ARG A 310 -28.65 -2.85 0.14
C ARG A 310 -29.36 -2.01 -0.93
N ASN A 311 -30.67 -1.87 -0.82
CA ASN A 311 -31.54 -1.21 -1.80
C ASN A 311 -32.00 0.18 -1.33
N GLY A 312 -31.26 0.83 -0.41
CA GLY A 312 -31.67 2.07 0.22
C GLY A 312 -32.60 1.84 1.44
N ARG A 313 -32.87 2.91 2.19
CA ARG A 313 -33.84 2.83 3.29
C ARG A 313 -35.23 2.67 2.72
N PRO A 314 -36.09 1.85 3.34
CA PRO A 314 -37.51 1.75 2.98
C PRO A 314 -38.23 3.07 3.20
#